data_f0566fe6b798fcbd5ea57a593a8c9704
#
_entry.id   f0566fe6b798fcbd5ea57a593a8c9704
#
_cell.length_a   1.000
_cell.length_b   1.000
_cell.length_c   1.000
_cell.angle_alpha   90.00
_cell.angle_beta   90.00
_cell.angle_gamma   90.00
#
_symmetry.space_group_name_H-M   'P 1'
#
loop_
_entity.id
_entity.type
_entity.pdbx_description
1 polymer ?
#
loop_
_entity_poly.entity_id
_entity_poly.type
_entity_poly.pdbx_seq_one_letter_code
_entity_poly.pdbx_strand_id
1 'polypeptide(L)'
;NRNLRNLDTNIYSSSNGCCDTDYEVKMVERLIPCYVYPPRPMPPFEPIPQPPHPPVPPFLTPTAAYALFYNNSATGATYAAGENIAYQSTLYNTATADIVNNNGLITLSGGTTGKAYLVNYQVTGETANDATLALAINGTVDSNSEIIPNSATGTSNGSYIVNVPANSTSTVALRVVSGTVTTASPTVGSYLSVIRIA
;
A
#
# COMPACT_ATOMS: atom_id res chain seq x y z
N ASN A 1 -23.54 33.23 5.55
CA ASN A 1 -22.34 34.10 5.61
C ASN A 1 -21.09 33.22 5.65
N ARG A 2 -20.53 32.87 4.51
CA ARG A 2 -19.16 32.41 4.37
C ARG A 2 -18.55 33.06 3.13
N ASN A 3 -17.57 33.92 3.36
CA ASN A 3 -16.77 34.60 2.39
C ASN A 3 -16.04 33.59 1.49
N LEU A 4 -16.32 33.62 0.21
CA LEU A 4 -15.48 33.05 -0.82
C LEU A 4 -14.33 34.03 -1.06
N ARG A 5 -13.11 33.61 -0.77
CA ARG A 5 -11.90 34.35 -1.12
C ARG A 5 -11.61 34.10 -2.60
N ASN A 6 -11.49 35.21 -3.31
CA ASN A 6 -11.01 35.24 -4.69
C ASN A 6 -9.64 34.55 -4.81
N LEU A 7 -9.56 33.65 -5.74
CA LEU A 7 -8.28 33.17 -6.28
C LEU A 7 -7.80 34.21 -7.31
N ASP A 8 -6.76 34.93 -6.95
CA ASP A 8 -6.04 35.79 -7.88
C ASP A 8 -5.35 34.91 -8.93
N THR A 9 -5.91 34.86 -10.09
CA THR A 9 -5.23 34.38 -11.29
C THR A 9 -4.28 35.46 -11.77
N ASN A 10 -2.99 35.31 -11.46
CA ASN A 10 -1.94 36.10 -12.09
C ASN A 10 -1.87 35.76 -13.59
N ILE A 11 -2.58 36.53 -14.38
CA ILE A 11 -2.37 36.56 -15.81
C ILE A 11 -1.15 37.46 -16.05
N TYR A 12 -0.05 36.85 -16.44
CA TYR A 12 1.08 37.58 -17.00
C TYR A 12 0.63 38.20 -18.33
N SER A 13 0.16 39.42 -18.26
CA SER A 13 0.04 40.28 -19.43
C SER A 13 1.42 40.86 -19.70
N SER A 14 2.09 40.38 -20.75
CA SER A 14 3.24 41.08 -21.30
C SER A 14 2.74 42.33 -21.98
N SER A 15 2.65 43.44 -21.25
CA SER A 15 2.44 44.74 -21.80
C SER A 15 3.70 45.17 -22.54
N ASN A 16 3.75 44.99 -23.85
CA ASN A 16 4.61 45.82 -24.67
C ASN A 16 4.11 47.24 -24.51
N GLY A 17 4.70 47.95 -23.58
CA GLY A 17 4.29 49.29 -23.19
C GLY A 17 4.48 50.29 -24.32
N CYS A 18 3.41 50.66 -24.93
CA CYS A 18 3.30 51.92 -25.67
C CYS A 18 1.86 52.46 -25.76
N CYS A 19 0.99 52.13 -24.84
CA CYS A 19 -0.28 52.89 -24.69
C CYS A 19 -0.89 52.48 -23.35
N ASP A 20 -0.45 53.15 -22.29
CA ASP A 20 -1.13 53.11 -21.02
C ASP A 20 -2.42 53.92 -21.11
N THR A 21 -3.58 53.32 -20.97
CA THR A 21 -4.89 53.95 -21.18
C THR A 21 -5.43 54.68 -19.96
N ASP A 22 -4.65 54.90 -18.91
CA ASP A 22 -5.08 55.57 -17.68
C ASP A 22 -4.54 57.00 -17.48
N TYR A 23 -4.15 57.68 -18.55
CA TYR A 23 -3.91 59.13 -18.50
C TYR A 23 -5.07 59.91 -19.06
N GLU A 24 -5.68 60.79 -18.25
CA GLU A 24 -6.55 61.83 -18.71
C GLU A 24 -5.87 62.60 -19.87
N VAL A 25 -6.34 62.38 -21.09
CA VAL A 25 -5.79 63.03 -22.27
C VAL A 25 -6.19 64.49 -22.22
N LYS A 26 -5.36 65.34 -21.66
CA LYS A 26 -5.36 66.75 -22.03
C LYS A 26 -4.97 66.81 -23.49
N MET A 27 -5.88 67.34 -24.31
CA MET A 27 -5.71 67.47 -25.76
C MET A 27 -4.30 67.94 -26.12
N VAL A 28 -3.53 67.02 -26.70
CA VAL A 28 -2.24 67.35 -27.30
C VAL A 28 -2.50 67.52 -28.78
N GLU A 29 -2.28 68.70 -29.28
CA GLU A 29 -2.54 69.11 -30.68
C GLU A 29 -1.66 68.42 -31.74
N ARG A 30 -0.87 67.40 -31.35
CA ARG A 30 -0.05 66.64 -32.28
C ARG A 30 -0.08 65.15 -31.95
N LEU A 31 -0.84 64.39 -32.73
CA LEU A 31 -0.69 62.94 -32.79
C LEU A 31 0.65 62.62 -33.45
N ILE A 32 1.61 62.16 -32.68
CA ILE A 32 2.84 61.56 -33.21
C ILE A 32 2.47 60.14 -33.64
N PRO A 33 2.56 59.73 -34.90
CA PRO A 33 2.26 58.37 -35.28
C PRO A 33 3.24 57.41 -34.59
N CYS A 34 2.73 56.55 -33.76
CA CYS A 34 3.52 55.42 -33.22
C CYS A 34 3.90 54.51 -34.37
N TYR A 35 5.16 54.51 -34.74
CA TYR A 35 5.69 53.56 -35.67
C TYR A 35 5.76 52.18 -34.98
N VAL A 36 4.83 51.33 -35.29
CA VAL A 36 4.91 49.92 -34.86
C VAL A 36 5.96 49.24 -35.74
N TYR A 37 7.14 49.05 -35.20
CA TYR A 37 8.13 48.21 -35.89
C TYR A 37 7.59 46.77 -35.94
N PRO A 38 7.60 46.13 -37.12
CA PRO A 38 7.27 44.72 -37.16
C PRO A 38 8.24 43.95 -36.24
N PRO A 39 7.74 42.99 -35.45
CA PRO A 39 8.58 42.20 -34.59
C PRO A 39 9.71 41.57 -35.43
N ARG A 40 10.95 41.76 -35.01
CA ARG A 40 12.09 41.09 -35.67
C ARG A 40 11.84 39.58 -35.59
N PRO A 41 12.04 38.83 -36.69
CA PRO A 41 11.99 37.38 -36.60
C PRO A 41 12.98 36.93 -35.51
N MET A 42 12.46 36.24 -34.48
CA MET A 42 13.32 35.63 -33.48
C MET A 42 14.17 34.56 -34.18
N PRO A 43 15.46 34.48 -33.89
CA PRO A 43 16.26 33.38 -34.35
C PRO A 43 15.63 32.07 -33.90
N PRO A 44 15.72 31.00 -34.72
CA PRO A 44 15.23 29.68 -34.31
C PRO A 44 15.81 29.34 -32.95
N PHE A 45 14.95 28.96 -32.00
CA PHE A 45 15.41 28.44 -30.72
C PHE A 45 16.23 27.18 -31.01
N GLU A 46 17.53 27.24 -30.84
CA GLU A 46 18.31 26.02 -30.79
C GLU A 46 17.88 25.23 -29.54
N PRO A 47 17.51 23.94 -29.68
CA PRO A 47 17.14 23.14 -28.52
C PRO A 47 18.37 23.08 -27.60
N ILE A 48 18.22 23.58 -26.38
CA ILE A 48 19.24 23.49 -25.34
C ILE A 48 19.52 22.00 -25.13
N PRO A 49 20.77 21.53 -25.27
CA PRO A 49 21.11 20.14 -24.98
C PRO A 49 20.65 19.81 -23.57
N GLN A 50 19.72 18.89 -23.45
CA GLN A 50 19.29 18.43 -22.11
C GLN A 50 20.51 17.78 -21.45
N PRO A 51 20.81 18.14 -20.19
CA PRO A 51 21.84 17.44 -19.43
C PRO A 51 21.50 15.95 -19.39
N PRO A 52 22.50 15.07 -19.46
CA PRO A 52 22.25 13.64 -19.38
C PRO A 52 21.47 13.35 -18.11
N HIS A 53 20.31 12.68 -18.26
CA HIS A 53 19.51 12.29 -17.14
C HIS A 53 20.35 11.41 -16.20
N PRO A 54 20.34 11.66 -14.89
CA PRO A 54 20.97 10.74 -13.96
C PRO A 54 20.40 9.34 -14.20
N PRO A 55 21.23 8.29 -14.09
CA PRO A 55 20.75 6.93 -14.25
C PRO A 55 19.54 6.72 -13.33
N VAL A 56 18.42 6.36 -13.93
CA VAL A 56 17.21 6.03 -13.17
C VAL A 56 17.60 4.86 -12.27
N PRO A 57 17.45 4.97 -10.94
CA PRO A 57 17.72 3.85 -10.06
C PRO A 57 16.86 2.67 -10.53
N PRO A 58 17.41 1.44 -10.52
CA PRO A 58 16.63 0.27 -10.93
C PRO A 58 15.35 0.26 -10.12
N PHE A 59 14.22 0.36 -10.79
CA PHE A 59 12.93 0.16 -10.16
C PHE A 59 13.00 -1.22 -9.51
N LEU A 60 12.90 -1.28 -8.20
CA LEU A 60 12.62 -2.52 -7.52
C LEU A 60 11.30 -3.01 -8.10
N THR A 61 11.37 -4.01 -8.97
CA THR A 61 10.16 -4.64 -9.49
C THR A 61 9.40 -5.17 -8.28
N PRO A 62 8.13 -4.77 -8.08
CA PRO A 62 7.35 -5.28 -6.98
C PRO A 62 7.43 -6.79 -7.03
N THR A 63 7.70 -7.43 -5.89
CA THR A 63 7.73 -8.89 -5.87
C THR A 63 6.39 -9.42 -6.35
N ALA A 64 6.41 -10.25 -7.38
CA ALA A 64 5.22 -10.93 -7.87
C ALA A 64 4.82 -12.12 -6.97
N ALA A 65 5.57 -12.39 -5.91
CA ALA A 65 5.34 -13.51 -5.02
C ALA A 65 4.43 -13.09 -3.86
N TYR A 66 3.16 -13.43 -3.99
CA TYR A 66 2.17 -13.23 -2.94
C TYR A 66 1.15 -14.37 -2.91
N ALA A 67 0.53 -14.56 -1.76
CA ALA A 67 -0.55 -15.51 -1.57
C ALA A 67 -1.61 -14.93 -0.63
N LEU A 68 -2.85 -15.31 -0.82
CA LEU A 68 -3.97 -14.99 0.06
C LEU A 68 -4.76 -16.26 0.35
N PHE A 69 -4.86 -16.59 1.60
CA PHE A 69 -5.59 -17.73 2.14
C PHE A 69 -6.73 -17.24 3.02
N TYR A 70 -7.82 -17.96 3.06
CA TYR A 70 -8.98 -17.61 3.87
C TYR A 70 -9.65 -18.82 4.48
N ASN A 71 -10.34 -18.59 5.58
CA ASN A 71 -11.19 -19.58 6.20
C ASN A 71 -12.54 -19.61 5.48
N ASN A 72 -12.94 -20.74 4.96
CA ASN A 72 -14.20 -20.93 4.25
C ASN A 72 -15.18 -21.84 5.00
N SER A 73 -15.02 -22.00 6.30
CA SER A 73 -15.96 -22.81 7.09
C SER A 73 -17.37 -22.23 7.00
N ALA A 74 -18.31 -23.02 6.49
CA ALA A 74 -19.69 -22.57 6.26
C ALA A 74 -20.45 -22.24 7.53
N THR A 75 -20.03 -22.75 8.69
CA THR A 75 -20.73 -22.63 9.97
C THR A 75 -19.91 -21.95 11.05
N GLY A 76 -18.75 -21.36 10.70
CA GLY A 76 -17.76 -20.98 11.66
C GLY A 76 -17.00 -22.22 12.22
N ALA A 77 -15.82 -22.00 12.74
CA ALA A 77 -15.04 -23.02 13.40
C ALA A 77 -14.55 -22.48 14.75
N THR A 78 -14.63 -23.29 15.77
CA THR A 78 -14.12 -22.93 17.11
C THR A 78 -12.73 -23.52 17.28
N TYR A 79 -11.81 -22.67 17.73
CA TYR A 79 -10.42 -23.00 18.02
C TYR A 79 -10.12 -22.73 19.48
N ALA A 80 -9.53 -23.70 20.16
CA ALA A 80 -9.09 -23.59 21.54
C ALA A 80 -7.60 -23.20 21.63
N ALA A 81 -7.16 -22.88 22.83
CA ALA A 81 -5.75 -22.61 23.11
C ALA A 81 -4.84 -23.74 22.61
N GLY A 82 -3.80 -23.40 21.88
CA GLY A 82 -2.86 -24.31 21.23
C GLY A 82 -3.23 -24.69 19.79
N GLU A 83 -4.43 -24.42 19.33
CA GLU A 83 -4.86 -24.74 17.96
C GLU A 83 -4.50 -23.61 16.97
N ASN A 84 -4.26 -23.99 15.73
CA ASN A 84 -4.02 -23.05 14.64
C ASN A 84 -5.35 -22.74 13.92
N ILE A 85 -5.53 -21.48 13.56
CA ILE A 85 -6.66 -21.09 12.70
C ILE A 85 -6.47 -21.73 11.34
N ALA A 86 -7.48 -22.48 10.88
CA ALA A 86 -7.44 -23.12 9.58
C ALA A 86 -7.79 -22.12 8.48
N TYR A 87 -6.92 -22.00 7.47
CA TYR A 87 -7.16 -21.26 6.25
C TYR A 87 -7.21 -22.26 5.09
N GLN A 88 -8.39 -22.91 4.91
CA GLN A 88 -8.53 -24.06 4.02
C GLN A 88 -8.47 -23.69 2.53
N SER A 89 -8.85 -22.46 2.21
CA SER A 89 -8.98 -22.02 0.82
C SER A 89 -7.90 -21.05 0.41
N THR A 90 -7.46 -21.18 -0.82
CA THR A 90 -6.50 -20.28 -1.47
C THR A 90 -7.27 -19.43 -2.48
N LEU A 91 -7.24 -18.11 -2.31
CA LEU A 91 -7.81 -17.18 -3.29
C LEU A 91 -6.78 -16.88 -4.39
N TYR A 92 -5.57 -16.59 -3.98
CA TYR A 92 -4.44 -16.34 -4.88
C TYR A 92 -3.16 -16.96 -4.30
N ASN A 93 -2.33 -17.52 -5.18
CA ASN A 93 -0.95 -17.88 -4.86
C ASN A 93 -0.12 -17.82 -6.14
N THR A 94 0.69 -16.78 -6.27
CA THR A 94 1.57 -16.56 -7.44
C THR A 94 2.94 -17.20 -7.29
N ALA A 95 3.24 -17.77 -6.13
CA ALA A 95 4.55 -18.31 -5.77
C ALA A 95 4.44 -19.67 -5.06
N THR A 96 3.78 -20.62 -5.70
CA THR A 96 3.47 -21.96 -5.14
C THR A 96 4.70 -22.77 -4.71
N ALA A 97 5.88 -22.46 -5.26
CA ALA A 97 7.14 -23.08 -4.83
C ALA A 97 7.71 -22.45 -3.56
N ASP A 98 7.36 -21.20 -3.27
CA ASP A 98 7.88 -20.44 -2.15
C ASP A 98 6.91 -20.33 -0.97
N ILE A 99 5.61 -20.40 -1.25
CA ILE A 99 4.53 -20.22 -0.27
C ILE A 99 3.55 -21.39 -0.43
N VAL A 100 3.55 -22.29 0.52
CA VAL A 100 2.70 -23.49 0.50
C VAL A 100 1.77 -23.46 1.71
N ASN A 101 0.46 -23.58 1.47
CA ASN A 101 -0.53 -23.67 2.54
C ASN A 101 -0.95 -25.14 2.75
N ASN A 102 -0.87 -25.57 3.97
CA ASN A 102 -1.44 -26.84 4.42
C ASN A 102 -2.43 -26.55 5.57
N ASN A 103 -3.67 -26.22 5.20
CA ASN A 103 -4.78 -25.96 6.12
C ASN A 103 -4.44 -24.94 7.23
N GLY A 104 -3.81 -23.83 6.87
CA GLY A 104 -3.43 -22.77 7.81
C GLY A 104 -2.00 -22.88 8.37
N LEU A 105 -1.31 -23.98 8.14
CA LEU A 105 0.14 -24.07 8.33
C LEU A 105 0.83 -23.66 7.01
N ILE A 106 1.37 -22.47 6.99
CA ILE A 106 2.02 -21.90 5.80
C ILE A 106 3.52 -22.20 5.86
N THR A 107 4.03 -22.85 4.84
CA THR A 107 5.48 -23.06 4.67
C THR A 107 6.04 -22.02 3.74
N LEU A 108 7.07 -21.30 4.18
CA LEU A 108 7.79 -20.26 3.46
C LEU A 108 9.20 -20.75 3.13
N SER A 109 9.63 -20.57 1.89
CA SER A 109 10.96 -20.97 1.43
C SER A 109 11.93 -19.78 1.40
N GLY A 110 13.14 -19.94 1.92
CA GLY A 110 14.23 -18.97 1.84
C GLY A 110 14.92 -18.97 0.48
N GLY A 111 14.71 -20.00 -0.34
CA GLY A 111 15.45 -20.15 -1.61
C GLY A 111 16.97 -20.20 -1.38
N THR A 112 17.74 -19.80 -2.38
CA THR A 112 19.21 -19.85 -2.31
C THR A 112 19.85 -18.65 -1.61
N THR A 113 19.13 -17.55 -1.46
CA THR A 113 19.68 -16.26 -0.96
C THR A 113 19.10 -15.80 0.38
N GLY A 114 18.07 -16.50 0.89
CA GLY A 114 17.22 -16.01 1.96
C GLY A 114 16.11 -15.09 1.42
N LYS A 115 15.01 -15.01 2.12
CA LYS A 115 13.85 -14.20 1.75
C LYS A 115 13.18 -13.60 2.99
N ALA A 116 12.58 -12.42 2.81
CA ALA A 116 11.73 -11.82 3.83
C ALA A 116 10.28 -11.78 3.32
N TYR A 117 9.36 -12.10 4.22
CA TYR A 117 7.93 -12.14 3.93
C TYR A 117 7.17 -11.25 4.90
N LEU A 118 6.30 -10.39 4.36
CA LEU A 118 5.29 -9.71 5.14
C LEU A 118 4.07 -10.62 5.25
N VAL A 119 3.71 -10.97 6.47
CA VAL A 119 2.53 -11.79 6.78
C VAL A 119 1.50 -10.88 7.42
N ASN A 120 0.36 -10.69 6.74
CA ASN A 120 -0.78 -10.01 7.31
C ASN A 120 -1.84 -11.06 7.67
N TYR A 121 -2.41 -10.95 8.84
CA TYR A 121 -3.40 -11.89 9.32
C TYR A 121 -4.58 -11.16 9.94
N GLN A 122 -5.74 -11.70 9.71
CA GLN A 122 -6.99 -11.18 10.23
C GLN A 122 -7.87 -12.33 10.72
N VAL A 123 -8.49 -12.13 11.86
CA VAL A 123 -9.53 -13.01 12.38
C VAL A 123 -10.76 -12.18 12.65
N THR A 124 -11.88 -12.63 12.12
CA THR A 124 -13.20 -12.14 12.46
C THR A 124 -13.88 -13.22 13.30
N GLY A 125 -14.12 -12.93 14.56
CA GLY A 125 -14.76 -13.83 15.52
C GLY A 125 -16.23 -13.54 15.66
N GLU A 126 -17.05 -14.59 15.76
CA GLU A 126 -18.44 -14.49 16.26
C GLU A 126 -18.45 -14.50 17.80
N THR A 127 -17.52 -15.23 18.40
CA THR A 127 -17.29 -15.29 19.84
C THR A 127 -15.81 -15.36 20.11
N ALA A 128 -15.30 -14.45 20.90
CA ALA A 128 -13.95 -14.47 21.41
C ALA A 128 -14.03 -14.32 22.93
N ASN A 129 -13.79 -15.42 23.64
CA ASN A 129 -13.78 -15.44 25.10
C ASN A 129 -12.32 -15.35 25.57
N ASP A 130 -11.89 -14.13 25.92
CA ASP A 130 -10.52 -13.84 26.41
C ASP A 130 -9.42 -14.43 25.51
N ALA A 131 -9.70 -14.49 24.20
CA ALA A 131 -8.77 -15.10 23.26
C ALA A 131 -7.62 -14.15 22.98
N THR A 132 -6.42 -14.70 23.00
CA THR A 132 -5.22 -14.08 22.47
C THR A 132 -4.72 -14.95 21.33
N LEU A 133 -4.40 -14.32 20.19
CA LEU A 133 -3.83 -15.01 19.04
C LEU A 133 -2.46 -14.43 18.73
N ALA A 134 -1.57 -15.27 18.25
CA ALA A 134 -0.25 -14.84 17.78
C ALA A 134 0.25 -15.74 16.64
N LEU A 135 1.23 -15.27 15.89
CA LEU A 135 1.90 -16.14 14.92
C LEU A 135 2.80 -17.16 15.67
N ALA A 136 2.62 -18.41 15.29
CA ALA A 136 3.55 -19.47 15.62
C ALA A 136 4.54 -19.65 14.46
N ILE A 137 5.80 -19.34 14.68
CA ILE A 137 6.88 -19.48 13.70
C ILE A 137 7.68 -20.71 14.06
N ASN A 138 7.76 -21.68 13.16
CA ASN A 138 8.38 -22.98 13.41
C ASN A 138 7.84 -23.66 14.69
N GLY A 139 6.53 -23.51 14.92
CA GLY A 139 5.84 -24.06 16.08
C GLY A 139 5.96 -23.25 17.39
N THR A 140 6.82 -22.24 17.43
CA THR A 140 7.00 -21.38 18.61
C THR A 140 6.18 -20.10 18.44
N VAL A 141 5.37 -19.76 19.45
CA VAL A 141 4.58 -18.53 19.47
C VAL A 141 5.50 -17.32 19.63
N ASP A 142 5.32 -16.32 18.79
CA ASP A 142 6.00 -15.03 18.89
C ASP A 142 5.06 -13.99 19.51
N SER A 143 5.35 -13.59 20.75
CA SER A 143 4.53 -12.65 21.52
C SER A 143 4.49 -11.24 20.90
N ASN A 144 5.44 -10.87 20.03
CA ASN A 144 5.41 -9.57 19.33
C ASN A 144 4.35 -9.51 18.22
N SER A 145 3.79 -10.65 17.86
CA SER A 145 2.73 -10.77 16.85
C SER A 145 1.33 -10.91 17.46
N GLU A 146 1.18 -10.70 18.75
CA GLU A 146 -0.08 -10.90 19.45
C GLU A 146 -1.18 -9.93 18.96
N ILE A 147 -2.36 -10.48 18.79
CA ILE A 147 -3.61 -9.75 18.60
C ILE A 147 -4.66 -10.25 19.58
N ILE A 148 -5.48 -9.34 20.07
CA ILE A 148 -6.58 -9.66 20.97
C ILE A 148 -7.87 -9.32 20.24
N PRO A 149 -8.70 -10.31 19.87
CA PRO A 149 -9.99 -10.07 19.26
C PRO A 149 -10.87 -9.28 20.24
N ASN A 150 -11.30 -8.11 19.80
CA ASN A 150 -12.10 -7.22 20.62
C ASN A 150 -13.58 -7.61 20.50
N SER A 151 -14.12 -8.27 21.53
CA SER A 151 -15.55 -8.64 21.67
C SER A 151 -16.11 -9.69 20.69
N ALA A 152 -17.35 -10.09 20.94
CA ALA A 152 -18.05 -11.21 20.31
C ALA A 152 -18.25 -11.12 18.77
N THR A 153 -17.99 -9.98 18.14
CA THR A 153 -18.16 -9.77 16.68
C THR A 153 -17.05 -8.93 16.07
N GLY A 154 -15.91 -8.86 16.77
CA GLY A 154 -14.81 -7.99 16.37
C GLY A 154 -13.86 -8.63 15.35
N THR A 155 -13.35 -7.78 14.48
CA THR A 155 -12.23 -8.11 13.60
C THR A 155 -10.94 -7.64 14.25
N SER A 156 -9.98 -8.55 14.38
CA SER A 156 -8.62 -8.22 14.81
C SER A 156 -7.63 -8.58 13.72
N ASN A 157 -6.66 -7.73 13.53
CA ASN A 157 -5.65 -7.91 12.50
C ASN A 157 -4.25 -7.56 13.02
N GLY A 158 -3.26 -8.13 12.38
CA GLY A 158 -1.87 -7.84 12.62
C GLY A 158 -1.03 -8.02 11.37
N SER A 159 0.20 -7.55 11.44
CA SER A 159 1.20 -7.78 10.40
C SER A 159 2.55 -8.04 11.02
N TYR A 160 3.33 -8.93 10.40
CA TYR A 160 4.61 -9.35 10.92
C TYR A 160 5.59 -9.68 9.78
N ILE A 161 6.88 -9.41 9.98
CA ILE A 161 7.90 -9.76 8.99
C ILE A 161 8.61 -11.05 9.43
N VAL A 162 8.56 -12.05 8.58
CA VAL A 162 9.24 -13.33 8.78
C VAL A 162 10.44 -13.42 7.86
N ASN A 163 11.62 -13.54 8.44
CA ASN A 163 12.86 -13.77 7.68
C ASN A 163 13.14 -15.26 7.60
N VAL A 164 13.30 -15.77 6.40
CA VAL A 164 13.64 -17.18 6.15
C VAL A 164 15.07 -17.25 5.58
N PRO A 165 16.00 -17.88 6.30
CA PRO A 165 17.39 -17.99 5.86
C PRO A 165 17.54 -18.73 4.53
N ALA A 166 18.66 -18.53 3.86
CA ALA A 166 18.99 -19.25 2.62
C ALA A 166 18.98 -20.76 2.84
N ASN A 167 18.54 -21.50 1.84
CA ASN A 167 18.46 -22.96 1.83
C ASN A 167 17.66 -23.56 3.00
N SER A 168 16.70 -22.81 3.53
CA SER A 168 15.83 -23.24 4.62
C SER A 168 14.36 -22.95 4.34
N THR A 169 13.50 -23.50 5.19
CA THR A 169 12.08 -23.18 5.23
C THR A 169 11.68 -22.76 6.62
N SER A 170 10.65 -21.93 6.72
CA SER A 170 9.98 -21.62 8.00
C SER A 170 8.50 -21.88 7.88
N THR A 171 7.90 -22.38 8.93
CA THR A 171 6.44 -22.52 9.00
C THR A 171 5.84 -21.38 9.79
N VAL A 172 4.67 -20.91 9.34
CA VAL A 172 3.91 -19.84 9.99
C VAL A 172 2.46 -20.25 10.10
N ALA A 173 1.88 -20.08 11.25
CA ALA A 173 0.45 -20.29 11.50
C ALA A 173 -0.07 -19.24 12.48
N LEU A 174 -1.30 -18.80 12.34
CA LEU A 174 -1.96 -18.02 13.39
C LEU A 174 -2.53 -18.99 14.41
N ARG A 175 -2.07 -18.88 15.66
CA ARG A 175 -2.41 -19.79 16.75
C ARG A 175 -3.21 -19.08 17.83
N VAL A 176 -4.19 -19.75 18.39
CA VAL A 176 -4.83 -19.34 19.64
C VAL A 176 -3.88 -19.62 20.81
N VAL A 177 -3.44 -18.58 21.49
CA VAL A 177 -2.51 -18.66 22.63
C VAL A 177 -3.27 -18.93 23.92
N SER A 178 -4.39 -18.22 24.10
CA SER A 178 -5.28 -18.40 25.27
C SER A 178 -6.73 -18.22 24.87
N GLY A 179 -7.65 -18.69 25.69
CA GLY A 179 -9.09 -18.60 25.47
C GLY A 179 -9.59 -19.46 24.31
N THR A 180 -10.69 -19.04 23.72
CA THR A 180 -11.29 -19.69 22.54
C THR A 180 -11.78 -18.64 21.54
N VAL A 181 -11.70 -18.95 20.27
CA VAL A 181 -12.25 -18.11 19.21
C VAL A 181 -13.09 -18.95 18.25
N THR A 182 -14.31 -18.50 17.98
CA THR A 182 -15.14 -19.05 16.91
C THR A 182 -15.08 -18.08 15.75
N THR A 183 -14.56 -18.53 14.62
CA THR A 183 -14.48 -17.68 13.41
C THR A 183 -15.87 -17.51 12.80
N ALA A 184 -16.13 -16.31 12.28
CA ALA A 184 -17.37 -16.04 11.59
C ALA A 184 -17.50 -16.87 10.31
N SER A 185 -18.74 -17.09 9.87
CA SER A 185 -19.07 -17.74 8.60
C SER A 185 -18.40 -17.03 7.39
N PRO A 186 -18.16 -17.71 6.27
CA PRO A 186 -17.23 -17.29 5.19
C PRO A 186 -17.50 -15.95 4.53
N THR A 187 -18.66 -15.36 4.74
CA THR A 187 -18.99 -14.04 4.17
C THR A 187 -18.27 -12.86 4.79
N VAL A 188 -17.59 -13.03 5.93
CA VAL A 188 -16.90 -11.95 6.68
C VAL A 188 -15.49 -12.37 7.10
N GLY A 189 -14.98 -13.33 6.53
CA GLY A 189 -13.84 -14.23 6.72
C GLY A 189 -12.59 -13.74 7.41
N SER A 190 -12.01 -14.69 8.11
CA SER A 190 -10.61 -14.63 8.52
C SER A 190 -9.71 -14.91 7.34
N TYR A 191 -8.63 -14.15 7.18
CA TYR A 191 -7.65 -14.35 6.11
C TYR A 191 -6.21 -14.24 6.61
N LEU A 192 -5.31 -14.84 5.84
CA LEU A 192 -3.87 -14.69 5.99
C LEU A 192 -3.27 -14.42 4.61
N SER A 193 -2.60 -13.29 4.47
CA SER A 193 -1.87 -12.96 3.26
C SER A 193 -0.37 -12.97 3.50
N VAL A 194 0.37 -13.40 2.50
CA VAL A 194 1.82 -13.47 2.51
C VAL A 194 2.34 -12.76 1.28
N ILE A 195 3.26 -11.83 1.47
CA ILE A 195 3.90 -11.07 0.39
C ILE A 195 5.41 -11.17 0.60
N ARG A 196 6.14 -11.68 -0.39
CA ARG A 196 7.59 -11.64 -0.35
C ARG A 196 8.06 -10.21 -0.58
N ILE A 197 8.86 -9.65 0.32
CA ILE A 197 9.36 -8.27 0.28
C ILE A 197 10.85 -8.18 -0.03
N ALA A 198 11.60 -9.27 0.10
CA ALA A 198 13.01 -9.38 -0.26
C ALA A 198 13.38 -10.83 -0.61
#